data_12fbcb39793fbadfc30ab09c92a9c844
#
_entry.id   12fbcb39793fbadfc30ab09c92a9c844
#
_cell.length_a   1.000
_cell.length_b   1.000
_cell.length_c   1.000
_cell.angle_alpha   90.00
_cell.angle_beta   90.00
_cell.angle_gamma   90.00
#
_symmetry.space_group_name_H-M   'P 1'
#
loop_
_entity.id
_entity.type
_entity.pdbx_description
1 polymer ?
#
loop_
_entity_poly.entity_id
_entity_poly.type
_entity_poly.pdbx_seq_one_letter_code
_entity_poly.pdbx_strand_id
1 'polypeptide(L)'
;MNAGLDTSMVLRLLTGMPKDLAQRALTEVQKRIAHGDTLFVSDLVAAEAYFALQHHYGMPKAEVLELLSGFLHEKGIKALGSSMAVLATPNLASANPGFVDRLIHDEYRKHTDEMLTCEKAAGRLTGTRVLV
;
A
#
# COMPACT_ATOMS: atom_id res chain seq x y z
N MET A 1 -2.28 21.90 -6.64
CA MET A 1 -3.51 21.15 -6.30
C MET A 1 -3.16 19.70 -5.99
N ASN A 2 -3.62 19.22 -4.86
CA ASN A 2 -3.39 17.83 -4.50
C ASN A 2 -4.42 16.92 -5.14
N ALA A 3 -4.03 15.69 -5.43
CA ALA A 3 -4.93 14.70 -6.03
C ALA A 3 -4.71 13.32 -5.40
N GLY A 4 -5.72 12.48 -5.46
CA GLY A 4 -5.62 11.09 -5.02
C GLY A 4 -5.49 10.17 -6.22
N LEU A 5 -4.72 9.11 -6.06
CA LEU A 5 -4.60 8.06 -7.06
C LEU A 5 -5.44 6.87 -6.63
N ASP A 6 -6.29 6.37 -7.52
CA ASP A 6 -7.02 5.14 -7.24
C ASP A 6 -6.18 3.92 -7.63
N THR A 7 -6.71 2.74 -7.37
CA THR A 7 -6.00 1.50 -7.63
C THR A 7 -5.64 1.34 -9.11
N SER A 8 -6.52 1.75 -10.02
CA SER A 8 -6.24 1.63 -11.45
C SER A 8 -5.05 2.48 -11.87
N MET A 9 -4.95 3.70 -11.35
CA MET A 9 -3.80 4.57 -11.62
C MET A 9 -2.51 3.95 -11.10
N VAL A 10 -2.52 3.50 -9.86
CA VAL A 10 -1.33 2.88 -9.25
C VAL A 10 -0.87 1.67 -10.04
N LEU A 11 -1.80 0.78 -10.41
CA LEU A 11 -1.45 -0.41 -11.20
C LEU A 11 -0.88 -0.05 -12.58
N ARG A 12 -1.42 0.96 -13.24
CA ARG A 12 -0.88 1.40 -14.55
C ARG A 12 0.55 1.92 -14.40
N LEU A 13 0.79 2.70 -13.36
CA LEU A 13 2.13 3.25 -13.11
C LEU A 13 3.14 2.16 -12.73
N LEU A 14 2.73 1.16 -11.94
CA LEU A 14 3.61 0.11 -11.48
C LEU A 14 3.86 -0.99 -12.51
N THR A 15 2.85 -1.31 -13.34
CA THR A 15 2.96 -2.43 -14.29
C THR A 15 3.29 -2.00 -15.71
N GLY A 16 3.00 -0.74 -16.06
CA GLY A 16 3.14 -0.27 -17.44
C GLY A 16 2.11 -0.88 -18.39
N MET A 17 1.04 -1.49 -17.86
CA MET A 17 0.07 -2.23 -18.67
C MET A 17 -1.36 -1.77 -18.38
N PRO A 18 -2.24 -1.72 -19.39
CA PRO A 18 -1.89 -1.75 -20.80
C PRO A 18 -1.14 -0.49 -21.21
N LYS A 19 -0.30 -0.63 -22.23
CA LYS A 19 0.68 0.38 -22.60
C LYS A 19 0.11 1.80 -22.79
N ASP A 20 -1.00 1.91 -23.49
CA ASP A 20 -1.60 3.22 -23.79
C ASP A 20 -2.07 3.92 -22.52
N LEU A 21 -2.80 3.21 -21.65
CA LEU A 21 -3.30 3.78 -20.39
C LEU A 21 -2.16 4.09 -19.44
N ALA A 22 -1.15 3.22 -19.40
CA ALA A 22 0.01 3.44 -18.54
C ALA A 22 0.78 4.68 -18.96
N GLN A 23 0.95 4.91 -20.26
CA GLN A 23 1.61 6.09 -20.77
C GLN A 23 0.84 7.37 -20.45
N ARG A 24 -0.49 7.33 -20.56
CA ARG A 24 -1.35 8.47 -20.21
C ARG A 24 -1.28 8.76 -18.71
N ALA A 25 -1.31 7.72 -17.88
CA ALA A 25 -1.20 7.86 -16.43
C ALA A 25 0.15 8.50 -16.06
N LEU A 26 1.23 8.01 -16.64
CA LEU A 26 2.58 8.52 -16.37
C LEU A 26 2.70 10.00 -16.79
N THR A 27 2.20 10.34 -17.96
CA THR A 27 2.25 11.72 -18.47
C THR A 27 1.52 12.67 -17.52
N GLU A 28 0.32 12.28 -17.07
CA GLU A 28 -0.46 13.12 -16.15
C GLU A 28 0.24 13.28 -14.80
N VAL A 29 0.79 12.19 -14.26
CA VAL A 29 1.51 12.23 -12.98
C VAL A 29 2.74 13.13 -13.07
N GLN A 30 3.53 13.00 -14.13
CA GLN A 30 4.72 13.82 -14.33
C GLN A 30 4.37 15.30 -14.43
N LYS A 31 3.29 15.61 -15.15
CA LYS A 31 2.80 16.97 -15.30
C LYS A 31 2.39 17.57 -13.95
N ARG A 32 1.66 16.80 -13.14
CA ARG A 32 1.21 17.23 -11.82
C ARG A 32 2.39 17.49 -10.88
N ILE A 33 3.35 16.57 -10.86
CA ILE A 33 4.55 16.71 -10.02
C ILE A 33 5.35 17.93 -10.44
N ALA A 34 5.49 18.17 -11.74
CA ALA A 34 6.19 19.34 -12.27
C ALA A 34 5.51 20.66 -11.86
N HIS A 35 4.18 20.62 -11.66
CA HIS A 35 3.42 21.76 -11.16
C HIS A 35 3.52 21.96 -9.65
N GLY A 36 4.18 21.06 -8.94
CA GLY A 36 4.28 21.13 -7.48
C GLY A 36 3.12 20.47 -6.74
N ASP A 37 2.27 19.72 -7.45
CA ASP A 37 1.18 18.97 -6.83
C ASP A 37 1.71 17.79 -6.04
N THR A 38 0.97 17.40 -5.01
CA THR A 38 1.22 16.15 -4.29
C THR A 38 0.13 15.16 -4.65
N LEU A 39 0.54 13.93 -4.94
CA LEU A 39 -0.36 12.83 -5.31
C LEU A 39 -0.38 11.82 -4.16
N PHE A 40 -1.57 11.54 -3.65
CA PHE A 40 -1.77 10.69 -2.47
C PHE A 40 -2.24 9.30 -2.81
N VAL A 41 -1.74 8.33 -2.04
CA VAL A 41 -2.18 6.93 -2.12
C VAL A 41 -2.72 6.53 -0.75
N SER A 42 -3.99 6.11 -0.70
CA SER A 42 -4.62 5.66 0.54
C SER A 42 -4.18 4.24 0.89
N ASP A 43 -4.36 3.86 2.16
CA ASP A 43 -4.08 2.50 2.61
C ASP A 43 -4.93 1.47 1.88
N LEU A 44 -6.20 1.80 1.60
CA LEU A 44 -7.08 0.89 0.87
C LEU A 44 -6.57 0.64 -0.56
N VAL A 45 -6.10 1.69 -1.23
CA VAL A 45 -5.52 1.56 -2.57
C VAL A 45 -4.22 0.74 -2.51
N ALA A 46 -3.37 0.99 -1.52
CA ALA A 46 -2.14 0.21 -1.34
C ALA A 46 -2.45 -1.27 -1.12
N ALA A 47 -3.47 -1.58 -0.32
CA ALA A 47 -3.91 -2.96 -0.07
C ALA A 47 -4.44 -3.62 -1.34
N GLU A 48 -5.30 -2.93 -2.09
CA GLU A 48 -5.83 -3.45 -3.35
C GLU A 48 -4.73 -3.70 -4.38
N ALA A 49 -3.80 -2.76 -4.52
CA ALA A 49 -2.67 -2.89 -5.44
C ALA A 49 -1.78 -4.08 -5.03
N TYR A 50 -1.52 -4.23 -3.74
CA TYR A 50 -0.74 -5.33 -3.19
C TYR A 50 -1.32 -6.69 -3.61
N PHE A 51 -2.61 -6.90 -3.41
CA PHE A 51 -3.27 -8.14 -3.79
C PHE A 51 -3.33 -8.33 -5.31
N ALA A 52 -3.65 -7.28 -6.06
CA ALA A 52 -3.73 -7.37 -7.51
C ALA A 52 -2.37 -7.76 -8.14
N LEU A 53 -1.28 -7.15 -7.67
CA LEU A 53 0.05 -7.45 -8.19
C LEU A 53 0.44 -8.91 -7.94
N GLN A 54 0.06 -9.48 -6.80
CA GLN A 54 0.30 -10.88 -6.51
C GLN A 54 -0.60 -11.82 -7.31
N HIS A 55 -1.91 -11.56 -7.32
CA HIS A 55 -2.90 -12.53 -7.81
C HIS A 55 -3.26 -12.36 -9.27
N HIS A 56 -3.22 -11.14 -9.81
CA HIS A 56 -3.51 -10.90 -11.23
C HIS A 56 -2.26 -10.78 -12.08
N TYR A 57 -1.16 -10.31 -11.51
CA TYR A 57 0.09 -10.13 -12.24
C TYR A 57 1.14 -11.17 -11.87
N GLY A 58 0.83 -12.06 -10.93
CA GLY A 58 1.71 -13.16 -10.55
C GLY A 58 3.04 -12.77 -9.94
N MET A 59 3.15 -11.58 -9.35
CA MET A 59 4.41 -11.12 -8.77
C MET A 59 4.63 -11.75 -7.38
N PRO A 60 5.87 -12.16 -7.07
CA PRO A 60 6.20 -12.62 -5.72
C PRO A 60 5.95 -11.53 -4.67
N LYS A 61 5.51 -11.92 -3.50
CA LYS A 61 5.18 -11.00 -2.40
C LYS A 61 6.33 -10.02 -2.09
N ALA A 62 7.55 -10.53 -2.00
CA ALA A 62 8.70 -9.69 -1.69
C ALA A 62 8.91 -8.60 -2.74
N GLU A 63 8.73 -8.93 -4.01
CA GLU A 63 8.85 -8.00 -5.12
C GLU A 63 7.75 -6.94 -5.08
N VAL A 64 6.51 -7.35 -4.76
CA VAL A 64 5.39 -6.42 -4.62
C VAL A 64 5.65 -5.40 -3.53
N LEU A 65 6.11 -5.85 -2.37
CA LEU A 65 6.41 -4.96 -1.24
C LEU A 65 7.51 -3.97 -1.58
N GLU A 66 8.55 -4.42 -2.26
CA GLU A 66 9.65 -3.57 -2.70
C GLU A 66 9.16 -2.53 -3.71
N LEU A 67 8.34 -2.94 -4.66
CA LEU A 67 7.78 -2.06 -5.68
C LEU A 67 6.88 -0.99 -5.07
N LEU A 68 5.99 -1.37 -4.15
CA LEU A 68 5.12 -0.41 -3.44
C LEU A 68 5.94 0.56 -2.60
N SER A 69 6.93 0.07 -1.87
CA SER A 69 7.79 0.92 -1.07
C SER A 69 8.52 1.95 -1.93
N GLY A 70 9.11 1.50 -3.03
CA GLY A 70 9.79 2.39 -3.97
C GLY A 70 8.87 3.45 -4.54
N PHE A 71 7.66 3.05 -4.93
CA PHE A 71 6.66 3.96 -5.47
C PHE A 71 6.27 5.06 -4.48
N LEU A 72 6.02 4.68 -3.24
CA LEU A 72 5.61 5.63 -2.20
C LEU A 72 6.75 6.56 -1.76
N HIS A 73 8.00 6.24 -2.11
CA HIS A 73 9.15 7.11 -1.87
C HIS A 73 9.42 8.07 -3.04
N GLU A 74 8.73 7.91 -4.16
CA GLU A 74 8.95 8.79 -5.31
C GLU A 74 8.55 10.23 -4.99
N LYS A 75 9.29 11.18 -5.57
CA LYS A 75 9.00 12.60 -5.41
C LYS A 75 7.57 12.90 -5.87
N GLY A 76 6.83 13.61 -5.03
CA GLY A 76 5.45 14.02 -5.33
C GLY A 76 4.40 12.97 -5.03
N ILE A 77 4.79 11.76 -4.64
CA ILE A 77 3.89 10.70 -4.21
C ILE A 77 3.94 10.61 -2.69
N LYS A 78 2.79 10.49 -2.06
CA LYS A 78 2.72 10.42 -0.59
C LYS A 78 1.65 9.44 -0.14
N ALA A 79 2.00 8.60 0.83
CA ALA A 79 1.03 7.74 1.50
C ALA A 79 0.15 8.58 2.41
N LEU A 80 -1.17 8.40 2.27
CA LEU A 80 -2.13 9.13 3.09
C LEU A 80 -2.28 8.56 4.50
N GLY A 81 -2.08 7.25 4.66
CA GLY A 81 -2.25 6.55 5.94
C GLY A 81 -0.96 5.94 6.44
N SER A 82 -1.02 4.66 6.78
CA SER A 82 0.05 3.92 7.46
C SER A 82 0.95 3.09 6.54
N SER A 83 0.70 3.10 5.23
CA SER A 83 1.42 2.23 4.29
C SER A 83 2.93 2.36 4.37
N MET A 84 3.46 3.59 4.45
CA MET A 84 4.90 3.81 4.53
C MET A 84 5.50 3.22 5.79
N ALA A 85 4.85 3.45 6.93
CA ALA A 85 5.31 2.93 8.22
C ALA A 85 5.29 1.41 8.24
N VAL A 86 4.23 0.80 7.72
CA VAL A 86 4.11 -0.67 7.68
C VAL A 86 5.12 -1.28 6.71
N LEU A 87 5.32 -0.66 5.54
CA LEU A 87 6.30 -1.13 4.56
C LEU A 87 7.74 -1.09 5.10
N ALA A 88 8.00 -0.24 6.09
CA ALA A 88 9.30 -0.17 6.76
C ALA A 88 9.55 -1.32 7.75
N THR A 89 8.57 -2.18 8.00
CA THR A 89 8.70 -3.32 8.89
C THR A 89 9.78 -4.28 8.35
N PRO A 90 10.79 -4.63 9.16
CA PRO A 90 11.82 -5.58 8.73
C PRO A 90 11.23 -6.95 8.38
N ASN A 91 11.72 -7.55 7.29
CA ASN A 91 11.31 -8.88 6.85
C ASN A 91 9.80 -9.03 6.63
N LEU A 92 9.14 -7.98 6.15
CA LEU A 92 7.69 -7.96 5.97
C LEU A 92 7.20 -9.09 5.05
N ALA A 93 7.97 -9.46 4.03
CA ALA A 93 7.59 -10.51 3.08
C ALA A 93 7.37 -11.86 3.78
N SER A 94 8.11 -12.14 4.85
CA SER A 94 7.99 -13.37 5.63
C SER A 94 7.24 -13.18 6.94
N ALA A 95 6.80 -11.97 7.24
CA ALA A 95 6.08 -11.67 8.46
C ALA A 95 4.68 -12.26 8.46
N ASN A 96 4.24 -12.74 9.63
CA ASN A 96 2.89 -13.20 9.84
C ASN A 96 2.40 -12.61 11.17
N PRO A 97 1.44 -11.70 11.20
CA PRO A 97 0.64 -11.24 10.06
C PRO A 97 1.42 -10.36 9.09
N GLY A 98 0.92 -10.30 7.84
CA GLY A 98 1.57 -9.60 6.75
C GLY A 98 1.15 -8.14 6.61
N PHE A 99 1.40 -7.60 5.41
CA PHE A 99 1.22 -6.18 5.10
C PHE A 99 -0.18 -5.66 5.40
N VAL A 100 -1.22 -6.26 4.82
CA VAL A 100 -2.59 -5.74 4.93
C VAL A 100 -3.12 -5.87 6.36
N ASP A 101 -2.86 -6.99 7.01
CA ASP A 101 -3.27 -7.17 8.41
C ASP A 101 -2.63 -6.13 9.32
N ARG A 102 -1.40 -5.74 9.03
CA ARG A 102 -0.71 -4.70 9.80
C ARG A 102 -1.26 -3.30 9.49
N LEU A 103 -1.72 -3.05 8.27
CA LEU A 103 -2.42 -1.80 7.94
C LEU A 103 -3.72 -1.69 8.75
N ILE A 104 -4.49 -2.77 8.80
CA ILE A 104 -5.74 -2.82 9.57
C ILE A 104 -5.46 -2.56 11.04
N HIS A 105 -4.48 -3.25 11.60
CA HIS A 105 -4.09 -3.08 13.00
C HIS A 105 -3.65 -1.65 13.30
N ASP A 106 -2.80 -1.08 12.46
CA ASP A 106 -2.28 0.26 12.69
C ASP A 106 -3.39 1.32 12.65
N GLU A 107 -4.36 1.16 11.77
CA GLU A 107 -5.52 2.06 11.72
C GLU A 107 -6.34 1.97 13.01
N TYR A 108 -6.62 0.75 13.49
CA TYR A 108 -7.35 0.58 14.74
C TYR A 108 -6.60 1.16 15.94
N ARG A 109 -5.28 1.02 15.97
CA ARG A 109 -4.47 1.57 17.08
C ARG A 109 -4.61 3.09 17.23
N LYS A 110 -4.94 3.78 16.17
CA LYS A 110 -5.15 5.24 16.22
C LYS A 110 -6.46 5.64 16.88
N HIS A 111 -7.43 4.75 16.95
CA HIS A 111 -8.79 5.05 17.37
C HIS A 111 -9.32 4.17 18.49
N THR A 112 -8.66 3.06 18.80
CA THR A 112 -9.16 2.07 19.75
C THR A 112 -8.07 1.60 20.68
N ASP A 113 -8.46 1.00 21.79
CA ASP A 113 -7.52 0.41 22.77
C ASP A 113 -7.21 -1.05 22.45
N GLU A 114 -8.09 -1.72 21.71
CA GLU A 114 -7.98 -3.16 21.48
C GLU A 114 -8.54 -3.54 20.11
N MET A 115 -7.85 -4.44 19.43
CA MET A 115 -8.36 -5.06 18.21
C MET A 115 -8.74 -6.52 18.51
N LEU A 116 -9.92 -6.94 18.08
CA LEU A 116 -10.39 -8.33 18.23
C LEU A 116 -10.10 -9.08 16.94
N THR A 117 -9.63 -10.31 17.05
CA THR A 117 -9.31 -11.16 15.90
C THR A 117 -9.57 -12.63 16.21
N CYS A 118 -9.80 -13.41 15.16
CA CYS A 118 -9.85 -14.86 15.25
C CYS A 118 -8.54 -15.51 14.72
N GLU A 119 -7.59 -14.68 14.29
CA GLU A 119 -6.31 -15.15 13.75
C GLU A 119 -5.24 -15.18 14.81
N LYS A 120 -4.66 -16.36 15.09
CA LYS A 120 -3.61 -16.51 16.10
C LYS A 120 -2.41 -15.62 15.83
N ALA A 121 -1.98 -15.55 14.58
CA ALA A 121 -0.82 -14.78 14.20
C ALA A 121 -0.97 -13.28 14.51
N ALA A 122 -2.19 -12.74 14.37
CA ALA A 122 -2.47 -11.34 14.67
C ALA A 122 -2.30 -11.02 16.17
N GLY A 123 -2.33 -12.01 17.03
CA GLY A 123 -2.07 -11.85 18.46
C GLY A 123 -0.66 -11.35 18.78
N ARG A 124 0.25 -11.39 17.81
CA ARG A 124 1.61 -10.84 17.94
C ARG A 124 1.62 -9.32 17.91
N LEU A 125 0.55 -8.71 17.40
CA LEU A 125 0.45 -7.26 17.29
C LEU A 125 -0.06 -6.67 18.60
N THR A 126 0.52 -5.55 19.00
CA THR A 126 0.20 -4.88 20.27
C THR A 126 -1.29 -4.55 20.39
N GLY A 127 -1.87 -4.82 21.58
CA GLY A 127 -3.27 -4.48 21.84
C GLY A 127 -4.25 -5.34 21.05
N THR A 128 -3.88 -6.56 20.70
CA THR A 128 -4.72 -7.48 19.94
C THR A 128 -5.13 -8.65 20.81
N ARG A 129 -6.43 -8.95 20.82
CA ARG A 129 -7.00 -10.07 21.55
C ARG A 129 -7.54 -11.11 20.60
N VAL A 130 -7.05 -12.35 20.74
CA VAL A 130 -7.45 -13.48 19.90
C VAL A 130 -8.63 -14.22 20.54
N LEU A 131 -9.70 -14.40 19.76
CA LEU A 131 -10.91 -15.10 20.19
C LEU A 131 -10.94 -16.50 19.58
N VAL A 132 -10.27 -17.42 20.20
CA VAL A 132 -10.29 -18.86 19.80
C VAL A 132 -10.29 -19.76 21.00
#